data_367846522e63f3ad900b82fd2004d58d
#
_entry.id   367846522e63f3ad900b82fd2004d58d
#
_cell.length_a   1.000
_cell.length_b   1.000
_cell.length_c   1.000
_cell.angle_alpha   90.00
_cell.angle_beta   90.00
_cell.angle_gamma   90.00
#
_symmetry.space_group_name_H-M   'P 1'
#
loop_
_entity.id
_entity.type
_entity.pdbx_description
1 polymer ?
#
loop_
_entity_poly.entity_id
_entity_poly.type
_entity_poly.pdbx_seq_one_letter_code
_entity_poly.pdbx_strand_id
1 'polypeptide(L)'
;MAAQAKVLMNKILLGQVVPSTLTQAIKVEVPYFVFDNNLKAYFKKSGNFIAEDREKLCKTGDLVIITKLQKPEKKEITHTVTERIFRLGDVEDPISGEMVVGTQYRCSTADSFPVTLN
;
A
#
# COMPACT_ATOMS: atom_id res chain seq x y z
N MET A 1 18.89 -5.56 -11.18
CA MET A 1 18.39 -4.22 -11.52
C MET A 1 17.33 -4.25 -12.61
N ALA A 2 17.64 -4.81 -13.78
CA ALA A 2 16.67 -4.85 -14.89
C ALA A 2 15.38 -5.61 -14.56
N ALA A 3 15.46 -6.71 -13.80
CA ALA A 3 14.28 -7.49 -13.41
C ALA A 3 13.35 -6.70 -12.48
N GLN A 4 13.92 -5.91 -11.57
CA GLN A 4 13.14 -5.08 -10.67
C GLN A 4 12.37 -3.99 -11.41
N ALA A 5 13.07 -3.29 -12.31
CA ALA A 5 12.43 -2.25 -13.11
C ALA A 5 11.31 -2.82 -13.96
N LYS A 6 11.50 -4.01 -14.51
CA LYS A 6 10.49 -4.66 -15.35
C LYS A 6 9.23 -4.99 -14.56
N VAL A 7 9.37 -5.51 -13.35
CA VAL A 7 8.22 -5.83 -12.49
C VAL A 7 7.46 -4.56 -12.10
N LEU A 8 8.19 -3.51 -11.71
CA LEU A 8 7.56 -2.26 -11.27
C LEU A 8 6.99 -1.43 -12.41
N MET A 9 7.30 -1.77 -13.64
CA MET A 9 6.76 -1.09 -14.82
C MET A 9 5.44 -1.70 -15.33
N ASN A 10 4.95 -2.74 -14.70
CA ASN A 10 3.67 -3.31 -15.08
C ASN A 10 2.55 -2.29 -14.92
N LYS A 11 1.61 -2.32 -15.86
CA LYS A 11 0.50 -1.35 -15.87
C LYS A 11 -0.46 -1.57 -14.71
N ILE A 12 -0.64 -2.81 -14.29
CA ILE A 12 -1.56 -3.19 -13.21
C ILE A 12 -0.75 -3.82 -12.10
N LEU A 13 -0.91 -3.30 -10.89
CA LEU A 13 -0.18 -3.77 -9.72
C LEU A 13 -1.17 -4.00 -8.57
N LEU A 14 -0.88 -5.02 -7.78
CA LEU A 14 -1.62 -5.32 -6.56
C LEU A 14 -0.77 -4.90 -5.36
N GLY A 15 -1.34 -4.09 -4.49
CA GLY A 15 -0.63 -3.62 -3.33
C GLY A 15 -1.52 -3.39 -2.13
N GLN A 16 -0.90 -3.06 -1.01
CA GLN A 16 -1.59 -2.77 0.24
C GLN A 16 -1.43 -1.29 0.58
N VAL A 17 -2.52 -0.68 1.01
CA VAL A 17 -2.50 0.72 1.44
C VAL A 17 -1.75 0.83 2.76
N VAL A 18 -0.75 1.71 2.80
CA VAL A 18 0.03 1.98 4.01
C VAL A 18 -0.28 3.38 4.54
N PRO A 19 -0.08 3.64 5.84
CA PRO A 19 -0.33 4.97 6.39
C PRO A 19 0.49 6.04 5.69
N SER A 20 -0.15 7.15 5.38
CA SER A 20 0.53 8.30 4.80
C SER A 20 -0.14 9.59 5.25
N THR A 21 0.59 10.68 5.11
CA THR A 21 0.09 12.01 5.43
C THR A 21 -0.61 12.70 4.25
N LEU A 22 -0.70 12.00 3.12
CA LEU A 22 -1.30 12.54 1.92
C LEU A 22 -2.81 12.64 2.05
N THR A 23 -3.38 13.77 1.64
CA THR A 23 -4.82 14.02 1.76
C THR A 23 -5.61 13.58 0.55
N GLN A 24 -5.04 13.71 -0.63
CA GLN A 24 -5.72 13.40 -1.89
C GLN A 24 -5.26 12.13 -2.57
N ALA A 25 -4.26 11.49 -2.00
CA ALA A 25 -3.68 10.29 -2.57
C ALA A 25 -3.35 9.32 -1.45
N ILE A 26 -3.20 8.07 -1.82
CA ILE A 26 -2.80 7.01 -0.90
C ILE A 26 -1.45 6.47 -1.30
N LYS A 27 -0.72 6.01 -0.31
CA LYS A 27 0.55 5.32 -0.53
C LYS A 27 0.29 3.83 -0.53
N VAL A 28 0.72 3.17 -1.60
CA VAL A 28 0.49 1.73 -1.79
C VAL A 28 1.83 1.04 -1.84
N GLU A 29 1.99 0.01 -1.01
CA GLU A 29 3.17 -0.84 -1.01
C GLU A 29 2.90 -2.06 -1.88
N VAL A 30 3.69 -2.22 -2.93
CA VAL A 30 3.57 -3.34 -3.87
C VAL A 30 4.70 -4.31 -3.62
N PRO A 31 4.42 -5.55 -3.20
CA PRO A 31 5.46 -6.55 -3.03
C PRO A 31 5.87 -7.16 -4.37
N TYR A 32 7.14 -7.47 -4.49
CA TYR A 32 7.66 -8.18 -5.64
C TYR A 32 8.83 -9.08 -5.22
N PHE A 33 9.20 -10.00 -6.09
CA PHE A 33 10.29 -10.93 -5.81
C PHE A 33 11.48 -10.64 -6.70
N VAL A 34 12.67 -10.71 -6.13
CA VAL A 34 13.93 -10.50 -6.84
C VAL A 34 14.79 -11.74 -6.68
N PHE A 35 15.29 -12.24 -7.81
CA PHE A 35 16.18 -13.39 -7.81
C PHE A 35 17.62 -12.95 -7.47
N ASP A 36 18.21 -13.60 -6.48
CA ASP A 36 19.59 -13.37 -6.10
C ASP A 36 20.48 -14.44 -6.75
N ASN A 37 21.41 -14.01 -7.60
CA ASN A 37 22.29 -14.92 -8.32
C ASN A 37 23.28 -15.66 -7.40
N ASN A 38 23.69 -15.03 -6.31
CA ASN A 38 24.62 -15.65 -5.38
C ASN A 38 23.95 -16.76 -4.58
N LEU A 39 22.75 -16.50 -4.08
CA LEU A 39 22.01 -17.41 -3.23
C LEU A 39 21.06 -18.31 -4.01
N LYS A 40 20.88 -18.05 -5.31
CA LYS A 40 20.00 -18.83 -6.20
C LYS A 40 18.58 -18.96 -5.66
N ALA A 41 18.08 -17.90 -5.04
CA ALA A 41 16.74 -17.88 -4.45
C ALA A 41 16.07 -16.55 -4.71
N TYR A 42 14.73 -16.53 -4.58
CA TYR A 42 13.95 -15.31 -4.68
C TYR A 42 13.77 -14.71 -3.29
N PHE A 43 13.91 -13.39 -3.21
CA PHE A 43 13.70 -12.64 -1.99
C PHE A 43 12.59 -11.62 -2.20
N LYS A 44 11.74 -11.48 -1.20
CA LYS A 44 10.64 -10.52 -1.23
C LYS A 44 11.18 -9.11 -0.99
N LYS A 45 10.80 -8.20 -1.88
CA LYS A 45 11.04 -6.77 -1.73
C LYS A 45 9.74 -6.02 -1.97
N SER A 46 9.71 -4.76 -1.64
CA SER A 46 8.53 -3.93 -1.86
C SER A 46 8.92 -2.58 -2.44
N GLY A 47 8.00 -2.03 -3.24
CA GLY A 47 8.13 -0.68 -3.76
C GLY A 47 6.91 0.13 -3.35
N ASN A 48 7.10 1.41 -3.11
CA ASN A 48 6.02 2.31 -2.73
C ASN A 48 5.59 3.14 -3.92
N PHE A 49 4.28 3.22 -4.13
CA PHE A 49 3.68 4.02 -5.17
C PHE A 49 2.63 4.94 -4.57
N ILE A 50 2.46 6.10 -5.17
CA ILE A 50 1.42 7.04 -4.79
C ILE A 50 0.31 6.92 -5.82
N ALA A 51 -0.88 6.59 -5.35
CA ALA A 51 -2.05 6.38 -6.19
C ALA A 51 -3.15 7.37 -5.82
N GLU A 52 -3.88 7.82 -6.83
CA GLU A 52 -5.04 8.66 -6.64
C GLU A 52 -6.24 7.81 -6.27
N ASP A 53 -6.90 8.14 -5.17
CA ASP A 53 -8.14 7.51 -4.75
C ASP A 53 -9.28 8.50 -4.93
N ARG A 54 -9.95 8.43 -6.07
CA ARG A 54 -11.02 9.37 -6.43
C ARG A 54 -12.26 9.22 -5.55
N GLU A 55 -12.55 8.00 -5.14
CA GLU A 55 -13.74 7.72 -4.35
C GLU A 55 -13.51 7.83 -2.85
N LYS A 56 -12.25 7.94 -2.43
CA LYS A 56 -11.84 8.03 -1.03
C LYS A 56 -12.38 6.87 -0.18
N LEU A 57 -12.49 5.70 -0.78
CA LEU A 57 -12.97 4.51 -0.10
C LEU A 57 -11.86 3.68 0.54
N CYS A 58 -10.63 3.90 0.12
CA CYS A 58 -9.51 3.09 0.59
C CYS A 58 -9.04 3.53 1.97
N LYS A 59 -8.83 2.55 2.82
CA LYS A 59 -8.32 2.76 4.18
C LYS A 59 -7.00 2.03 4.34
N THR A 60 -6.23 2.43 5.34
CA THR A 60 -4.96 1.78 5.64
C THR A 60 -5.17 0.29 5.88
N GLY A 61 -4.38 -0.52 5.21
CA GLY A 61 -4.47 -1.97 5.30
C GLY A 61 -5.27 -2.64 4.21
N ASP A 62 -6.04 -1.88 3.42
CA ASP A 62 -6.82 -2.45 2.33
C ASP A 62 -5.93 -2.94 1.20
N LEU A 63 -6.31 -4.06 0.59
CA LEU A 63 -5.65 -4.54 -0.62
C LEU A 63 -6.35 -3.97 -1.84
N VAL A 64 -5.58 -3.31 -2.68
CA VAL A 64 -6.11 -2.59 -3.83
C VAL A 64 -5.35 -2.94 -5.09
N ILE A 65 -6.03 -2.82 -6.22
CA ILE A 65 -5.39 -2.87 -7.54
C ILE A 65 -5.20 -1.45 -8.01
N ILE A 66 -3.96 -1.12 -8.37
CA ILE A 66 -3.61 0.18 -8.92
C ILE A 66 -3.20 0.04 -10.38
N THR A 67 -3.56 1.03 -11.18
CA THR A 67 -3.24 1.07 -12.60
C THR A 67 -2.41 2.31 -12.89
N LYS A 68 -1.38 2.16 -13.70
CA LYS A 68 -0.53 3.28 -14.07
C LYS A 68 -1.29 4.28 -14.94
N LEU A 69 -1.19 5.55 -14.56
CA LEU A 69 -1.78 6.63 -15.33
C LEU A 69 -0.96 6.91 -16.60
N GLN A 70 -1.66 7.11 -17.72
CA GLN A 70 -1.00 7.46 -18.96
C GLN A 70 -0.57 8.92 -18.96
N LYS A 71 -1.39 9.79 -18.38
CA LYS A 71 -1.11 11.23 -18.25
C LYS A 71 -1.34 11.65 -16.81
N PRO A 72 -0.32 11.58 -15.96
CA PRO A 72 -0.48 12.02 -14.58
C PRO A 72 -0.65 13.53 -14.52
N GLU A 73 -1.65 13.98 -13.78
CA GLU A 73 -1.89 15.40 -13.56
C GLU A 73 -0.82 16.00 -12.65
N LYS A 74 -0.35 15.21 -11.70
CA LYS A 74 0.70 15.60 -10.77
C LYS A 74 1.87 14.63 -10.89
N LYS A 75 3.09 15.16 -10.78
CA LYS A 75 4.31 14.34 -10.89
C LYS A 75 4.39 13.26 -9.82
N GLU A 76 3.83 13.52 -8.66
CA GLU A 76 3.90 12.60 -7.53
C GLU A 76 2.94 11.44 -7.65
N ILE A 77 1.78 11.67 -8.29
CA ILE A 77 0.74 10.64 -8.43
C ILE A 77 0.94 9.92 -9.75
N THR A 78 1.43 8.71 -9.69
CA THR A 78 1.75 7.92 -10.88
C THR A 78 0.69 6.88 -11.23
N HIS A 79 -0.15 6.53 -10.27
CA HIS A 79 -1.14 5.47 -10.41
C HIS A 79 -2.51 5.93 -9.96
N THR A 80 -3.53 5.18 -10.31
CA THR A 80 -4.89 5.37 -9.82
C THR A 80 -5.42 4.06 -9.27
N VAL A 81 -6.26 4.15 -8.25
CA VAL A 81 -6.90 2.96 -7.68
C VAL A 81 -8.02 2.53 -8.60
N THR A 82 -7.93 1.30 -9.10
CA THR A 82 -8.95 0.71 -9.95
C THR A 82 -10.02 0.01 -9.14
N GLU A 83 -9.60 -0.79 -8.17
CA GLU A 83 -10.53 -1.58 -7.39
C GLU A 83 -9.94 -1.89 -6.02
N ARG A 84 -10.79 -1.88 -5.00
CA ARG A 84 -10.46 -2.34 -3.65
C ARG A 84 -10.92 -3.79 -3.52
N ILE A 85 -9.97 -4.71 -3.39
CA ILE A 85 -10.25 -6.14 -3.39
C ILE A 85 -10.65 -6.63 -2.00
N PHE A 86 -9.83 -6.33 -1.00
CA PHE A 86 -10.09 -6.78 0.37
C PHE A 86 -10.07 -5.58 1.33
N ARG A 87 -11.10 -5.50 2.17
CA ARG A 87 -11.28 -4.44 3.16
C ARG A 87 -10.60 -4.80 4.47
N LEU A 88 -9.31 -5.03 4.43
CA LEU A 88 -8.57 -5.45 5.62
C LEU A 88 -8.38 -4.32 6.63
N GLY A 89 -8.68 -3.09 6.27
CA GLY A 89 -8.65 -1.95 7.18
C GLY A 89 -9.87 -1.82 8.08
N ASP A 90 -10.92 -2.61 7.85
CA ASP A 90 -12.16 -2.55 8.62
C ASP A 90 -12.36 -3.76 9.54
N VAL A 91 -11.29 -4.40 9.94
CA VAL A 91 -11.36 -5.53 10.87
C VAL A 91 -11.49 -5.04 12.30
N GLU A 92 -12.50 -5.52 12.99
CA GLU A 92 -12.74 -5.17 14.39
C GLU A 92 -12.03 -6.17 15.32
N ASP A 93 -11.33 -5.64 16.31
CA ASP A 93 -10.70 -6.46 17.33
C ASP A 93 -11.76 -6.99 18.29
N PRO A 94 -11.93 -8.31 18.41
CA PRO A 94 -12.97 -8.88 19.27
C PRO A 94 -12.74 -8.61 20.76
N ILE A 95 -11.55 -8.26 21.18
CA ILE A 95 -11.24 -7.99 22.60
C ILE A 95 -11.50 -6.53 22.96
N SER A 96 -10.93 -5.59 22.16
CA SER A 96 -11.04 -4.17 22.49
C SER A 96 -12.17 -3.47 21.76
N GLY A 97 -12.69 -4.03 20.67
CA GLY A 97 -13.72 -3.41 19.85
C GLY A 97 -13.21 -2.32 18.92
N GLU A 98 -11.92 -2.10 18.85
CA GLU A 98 -11.33 -1.11 17.97
C GLU A 98 -10.99 -1.72 16.61
N MET A 99 -10.94 -0.87 15.59
CA MET A 99 -10.53 -1.29 14.26
C MET A 99 -9.03 -1.52 14.21
N VAL A 100 -8.63 -2.65 13.63
CA VAL A 100 -7.23 -3.04 13.55
C VAL A 100 -6.79 -3.26 12.11
N VAL A 101 -5.50 -3.07 11.87
CA VAL A 101 -4.82 -3.38 10.62
C VAL A 101 -3.63 -4.26 10.96
N GLY A 102 -3.73 -5.55 10.65
CA GLY A 102 -2.67 -6.48 11.01
C GLY A 102 -2.48 -6.56 12.51
N THR A 103 -1.34 -6.11 13.00
CA THR A 103 -1.00 -6.12 14.41
C THR A 103 -1.21 -4.77 15.12
N GLN A 104 -1.73 -3.78 14.42
CA GLN A 104 -1.87 -2.43 14.94
C GLN A 104 -3.30 -1.95 14.84
N TYR A 105 -3.69 -1.02 15.72
CA TYR A 105 -4.99 -0.38 15.66
C TYR A 105 -5.00 0.70 14.59
N ARG A 106 -6.03 0.68 13.74
CA ARG A 106 -6.15 1.68 12.68
C ARG A 106 -6.43 3.08 13.23
N CYS A 107 -7.29 3.14 14.23
CA CYS A 107 -7.64 4.42 14.85
C CYS A 107 -6.49 5.03 15.62
N SER A 108 -5.49 4.22 15.93
CA SER A 108 -4.25 4.70 16.52
C SER A 108 -3.37 5.39 15.49
N THR A 109 -3.94 6.19 14.66
CA THR A 109 -3.25 6.89 13.59
C THR A 109 -1.97 7.56 14.06
N ALA A 110 -1.31 8.25 13.17
CA ALA A 110 -0.05 8.90 13.44
C ALA A 110 0.02 9.62 14.80
N ASP A 111 -1.11 10.05 15.29
CA ASP A 111 -1.18 10.80 16.55
C ASP A 111 -0.87 9.95 17.77
N SER A 112 -1.23 8.69 17.75
CA SER A 112 -1.05 7.81 18.90
C SER A 112 0.16 6.90 18.80
N PHE A 113 0.73 6.74 17.65
CA PHE A 113 1.88 5.86 17.50
C PHE A 113 3.05 6.22 18.42
N PRO A 114 3.45 7.47 18.51
CA PRO A 114 4.56 7.83 19.39
C PRO A 114 4.30 7.45 20.84
N VAL A 115 3.06 7.47 21.25
CA VAL A 115 2.67 7.12 22.62
C VAL A 115 2.78 5.62 22.85
N THR A 116 2.40 4.84 21.85
CA THR A 116 2.39 3.38 22.00
C THR A 116 3.77 2.76 21.99
N LEU A 117 4.76 3.50 21.61
CA LEU A 117 6.14 3.02 21.59
C LEU A 117 6.77 2.95 22.97
N ASN A 118 6.10 3.41 23.94
CA ASN A 118 6.60 3.39 25.31
C ASN A 118 6.53 2.02 25.94
#